data_856e3d7e9717eeea4ba6105f8ae61cc5
#
_entry.id   856e3d7e9717eeea4ba6105f8ae61cc5
#
_cell.length_a   1.000
_cell.length_b   1.000
_cell.length_c   1.000
_cell.angle_alpha   90.00
_cell.angle_beta   90.00
_cell.angle_gamma   90.00
#
_symmetry.space_group_name_H-M   'P 1'
#
loop_
_entity.id
_entity.type
_entity.pdbx_description
1 polymer ?
#
loop_
_entity_poly.entity_id
_entity_poly.type
_entity_poly.pdbx_seq_one_letter_code
_entity_poly.pdbx_strand_id
1 'polypeptide(L)'
;MKAESNNQRGFWGSRLGFILAASGSAIGLGNVWKFPYIVGENGGGAFVLIYLVCIFIIGTPIMLAEFTLGRKTHLNPVGAFNSLKPDSVYTGIGYMGVLAGFLILSFYGVVGGWTFAYVVKSMTGSVLSFASPKEAGVFFGNFISSTGEALFYHALFMGVCISIVLRGIHGGIERACDILMPTLVLFLLLLMVRSLTLDGAMEGVTFYLSPDFSKINANTVLIALGQAFFSLSLGMGCMITYGSYLSEKENLTSSTVYVVIFDTLIALLVGMVIFP
;
A
#
# COMPACT_ATOMS: atom_id res chain seq x y z
N MET A 1 37.18 -22.70 14.17
CA MET A 1 36.89 -21.25 14.34
C MET A 1 35.72 -20.90 13.47
N LYS A 2 34.50 -20.81 14.03
CA LYS A 2 33.33 -20.26 13.32
C LYS A 2 33.52 -18.75 13.36
N ALA A 3 33.65 -18.14 12.20
CA ALA A 3 33.56 -16.69 12.06
C ALA A 3 32.13 -16.29 12.46
N GLU A 4 31.97 -15.74 13.65
CA GLU A 4 30.79 -15.00 14.04
C GLU A 4 30.73 -13.75 13.16
N SER A 5 30.00 -13.83 12.06
CA SER A 5 29.57 -12.65 11.34
C SER A 5 28.58 -11.92 12.27
N ASN A 6 29.09 -10.96 13.01
CA ASN A 6 28.32 -10.05 13.85
C ASN A 6 27.54 -9.07 12.96
N ASN A 7 26.67 -9.61 12.13
CA ASN A 7 25.73 -8.86 11.31
C ASN A 7 24.46 -8.65 12.15
N GLN A 8 24.56 -7.75 13.15
CA GLN A 8 23.40 -7.31 13.91
C GLN A 8 22.44 -6.61 12.93
N ARG A 9 21.52 -7.37 12.34
CA ARG A 9 20.37 -6.79 11.66
C ARG A 9 19.64 -5.90 12.66
N GLY A 10 19.40 -4.63 12.29
CA GLY A 10 18.64 -3.73 13.12
C GLY A 10 17.25 -4.31 13.37
N PHE A 11 16.76 -4.18 14.60
CA PHE A 11 15.38 -4.50 14.94
C PHE A 11 14.54 -3.23 14.89
N TRP A 12 13.21 -3.37 14.80
CA TRP A 12 12.30 -2.25 14.99
C TRP A 12 12.50 -1.64 16.37
N GLY A 13 12.52 -0.32 16.45
CA GLY A 13 12.74 0.40 17.71
C GLY A 13 11.58 0.25 18.69
N SER A 14 10.35 0.06 18.16
CA SER A 14 9.15 -0.13 18.96
C SER A 14 8.12 -0.99 18.24
N ARG A 15 7.19 -1.57 19.00
CA ARG A 15 6.03 -2.26 18.44
C ARG A 15 5.16 -1.30 17.59
N LEU A 16 4.97 -0.07 18.05
CA LEU A 16 4.21 0.94 17.32
C LEU A 16 4.92 1.29 16.01
N GLY A 17 6.24 1.50 16.04
CA GLY A 17 7.05 1.75 14.85
C GLY A 17 6.94 0.64 13.82
N PHE A 18 6.95 -0.63 14.26
CA PHE A 18 6.69 -1.76 13.35
C PHE A 18 5.28 -1.70 12.74
N ILE A 19 4.24 -1.50 13.57
CA ILE A 19 2.85 -1.44 13.10
C ILE A 19 2.68 -0.29 12.10
N LEU A 20 3.21 0.89 12.38
CA LEU A 20 3.15 2.04 11.49
C LEU A 20 3.94 1.80 10.19
N ALA A 21 5.10 1.17 10.26
CA ALA A 21 5.90 0.87 9.08
C ALA A 21 5.24 -0.23 8.22
N ALA A 22 4.76 -1.32 8.82
CA ALA A 22 4.07 -2.39 8.09
C ALA A 22 2.74 -1.90 7.50
N SER A 23 1.98 -1.10 8.27
CA SER A 23 0.78 -0.42 7.76
C SER A 23 1.14 0.58 6.65
N GLY A 24 2.22 1.35 6.80
CA GLY A 24 2.70 2.28 5.77
C GLY A 24 3.16 1.58 4.49
N SER A 25 3.62 0.32 4.58
CA SER A 25 3.90 -0.51 3.41
C SER A 25 2.62 -0.98 2.72
N ALA A 26 1.57 -1.28 3.49
CA ALA A 26 0.27 -1.66 2.99
C ALA A 26 -0.50 -0.42 2.46
N ILE A 27 -0.55 0.65 3.26
CA ILE A 27 -1.25 1.89 2.93
C ILE A 27 -0.44 2.73 1.94
N GLY A 28 -0.91 2.78 0.71
CA GLY A 28 -0.24 3.53 -0.36
C GLY A 28 -1.19 3.87 -1.49
N LEU A 29 -0.65 3.96 -2.70
CA LEU A 29 -1.44 4.19 -3.91
C LEU A 29 -2.49 3.10 -4.16
N GLY A 30 -2.31 1.92 -3.57
CA GLY A 30 -3.29 0.84 -3.56
C GLY A 30 -4.62 1.26 -2.95
N ASN A 31 -4.57 1.98 -1.83
CA ASN A 31 -5.74 2.46 -1.09
C ASN A 31 -6.23 3.81 -1.63
N VAL A 32 -5.30 4.73 -1.94
CA VAL A 32 -5.65 6.12 -2.28
C VAL A 32 -6.08 6.27 -3.74
N TRP A 33 -5.49 5.49 -4.64
CA TRP A 33 -5.73 5.61 -6.08
C TRP A 33 -6.49 4.40 -6.65
N LYS A 34 -5.95 3.19 -6.44
CA LYS A 34 -6.48 2.00 -7.11
C LYS A 34 -7.80 1.52 -6.51
N PHE A 35 -7.94 1.53 -5.19
CA PHE A 35 -9.14 1.03 -4.51
C PHE A 35 -10.41 1.80 -4.91
N PRO A 36 -10.48 3.15 -4.84
CA PRO A 36 -11.68 3.86 -5.28
C PRO A 36 -12.03 3.61 -6.75
N TYR A 37 -11.01 3.59 -7.62
CA TYR A 37 -11.21 3.30 -9.04
C TYR A 37 -11.88 1.93 -9.23
N ILE A 38 -11.36 0.89 -8.60
CA ILE A 38 -11.91 -0.48 -8.72
C ILE A 38 -13.30 -0.57 -8.09
N VAL A 39 -13.54 0.09 -6.97
CA VAL A 39 -14.88 0.16 -6.34
C VAL A 39 -15.90 0.77 -7.30
N GLY A 40 -15.53 1.88 -7.97
CA GLY A 40 -16.36 2.55 -8.95
C GLY A 40 -16.74 1.65 -10.12
N GLU A 41 -15.80 0.90 -10.67
CA GLU A 41 -15.99 0.01 -11.82
C GLU A 41 -16.72 -1.30 -11.48
N ASN A 42 -16.74 -1.72 -10.22
CA ASN A 42 -17.20 -3.06 -9.81
C ASN A 42 -18.43 -3.06 -8.88
N GLY A 43 -19.24 -1.99 -8.88
CA GLY A 43 -20.54 -2.01 -8.21
C GLY A 43 -20.57 -1.45 -6.80
N GLY A 44 -19.63 -0.57 -6.44
CA GLY A 44 -19.72 0.22 -5.22
C GLY A 44 -19.72 -0.60 -3.94
N GLY A 45 -20.70 -0.40 -3.07
CA GLY A 45 -20.76 -1.00 -1.74
C GLY A 45 -20.73 -2.53 -1.72
N ALA A 46 -21.27 -3.22 -2.72
CA ALA A 46 -21.22 -4.67 -2.79
C ALA A 46 -19.78 -5.18 -3.01
N PHE A 47 -19.00 -4.51 -3.87
CA PHE A 47 -17.58 -4.79 -4.03
C PHE A 47 -16.81 -4.57 -2.72
N VAL A 48 -17.09 -3.48 -2.00
CA VAL A 48 -16.45 -3.18 -0.71
C VAL A 48 -16.67 -4.33 0.28
N LEU A 49 -17.88 -4.88 0.38
CA LEU A 49 -18.16 -6.01 1.26
C LEU A 49 -17.35 -7.26 0.88
N ILE A 50 -17.27 -7.59 -0.42
CA ILE A 50 -16.47 -8.74 -0.88
C ILE A 50 -14.97 -8.52 -0.59
N TYR A 51 -14.49 -7.31 -0.83
CA TYR A 51 -13.12 -6.94 -0.49
C TYR A 51 -12.81 -7.11 0.99
N LEU A 52 -13.72 -6.69 1.89
CA LEU A 52 -13.56 -6.90 3.34
C LEU A 52 -13.52 -8.38 3.70
N VAL A 53 -14.38 -9.20 3.11
CA VAL A 53 -14.36 -10.66 3.29
C VAL A 53 -13.02 -11.23 2.84
N CYS A 54 -12.50 -10.84 1.67
CA CYS A 54 -11.19 -11.28 1.17
C CYS A 54 -10.05 -10.87 2.10
N ILE A 55 -10.06 -9.64 2.61
CA ILE A 55 -9.04 -9.16 3.56
C ILE A 55 -9.02 -10.00 4.84
N PHE A 56 -10.17 -10.15 5.49
CA PHE A 56 -10.21 -10.78 6.80
C PHE A 56 -10.07 -12.30 6.75
N ILE A 57 -10.65 -12.96 5.74
CA ILE A 57 -10.64 -14.43 5.64
C ILE A 57 -9.36 -14.95 4.97
N ILE A 58 -8.84 -14.25 3.96
CA ILE A 58 -7.71 -14.72 3.16
C ILE A 58 -6.45 -13.88 3.45
N GLY A 59 -6.55 -12.57 3.38
CA GLY A 59 -5.42 -11.68 3.54
C GLY A 59 -4.77 -11.77 4.93
N THR A 60 -5.57 -11.75 5.99
CA THR A 60 -5.04 -11.77 7.37
C THR A 60 -4.23 -13.03 7.69
N PRO A 61 -4.71 -14.26 7.41
CA PRO A 61 -3.91 -15.47 7.62
C PRO A 61 -2.63 -15.50 6.80
N ILE A 62 -2.66 -15.03 5.54
CA ILE A 62 -1.47 -14.98 4.69
C ILE A 62 -0.45 -13.97 5.23
N MET A 63 -0.89 -12.78 5.65
CA MET A 63 -0.01 -11.80 6.28
C MET A 63 0.65 -12.37 7.54
N LEU A 64 -0.11 -13.05 8.39
CA LEU A 64 0.41 -13.70 9.59
C LEU A 64 1.45 -14.76 9.23
N ALA A 65 1.22 -15.55 8.17
CA ALA A 65 2.17 -16.54 7.69
C ALA A 65 3.47 -15.89 7.19
N GLU A 66 3.38 -14.79 6.41
CA GLU A 66 4.55 -14.05 5.91
C GLU A 66 5.36 -13.44 7.07
N PHE A 67 4.71 -12.80 8.05
CA PHE A 67 5.39 -12.28 9.23
C PHE A 67 6.05 -13.41 10.05
N THR A 68 5.38 -14.55 10.20
CA THR A 68 5.92 -15.71 10.91
C THR A 68 7.17 -16.25 10.21
N LEU A 69 7.11 -16.37 8.88
CA LEU A 69 8.24 -16.82 8.06
C LEU A 69 9.44 -15.87 8.19
N GLY A 70 9.19 -14.58 8.08
CA GLY A 70 10.22 -13.54 8.23
C GLY A 70 10.86 -13.57 9.62
N ARG A 71 10.05 -13.56 10.69
CA ARG A 71 10.52 -13.57 12.08
C ARG A 71 11.31 -14.83 12.44
N LYS A 72 10.86 -16.00 11.97
CA LYS A 72 11.53 -17.27 12.25
C LYS A 72 12.90 -17.36 11.61
N THR A 73 13.08 -16.75 10.46
CA THR A 73 14.31 -16.92 9.67
C THR A 73 15.28 -15.73 9.80
N HIS A 74 14.75 -14.54 10.10
CA HIS A 74 15.48 -13.28 10.05
C HIS A 74 16.22 -13.04 8.71
N LEU A 75 15.66 -13.56 7.61
CA LEU A 75 16.25 -13.48 6.27
C LEU A 75 15.30 -12.76 5.28
N ASN A 76 15.83 -12.41 4.12
CA ASN A 76 15.04 -11.95 2.99
C ASN A 76 14.14 -13.09 2.46
N PRO A 77 13.15 -12.81 1.59
CA PRO A 77 12.21 -13.83 1.12
C PRO A 77 12.87 -15.08 0.53
N VAL A 78 13.89 -14.92 -0.29
CA VAL A 78 14.61 -16.06 -0.90
C VAL A 78 15.35 -16.87 0.18
N GLY A 79 16.09 -16.19 1.03
CA GLY A 79 16.83 -16.82 2.14
C GLY A 79 15.90 -17.50 3.14
N ALA A 80 14.71 -16.93 3.40
CA ALA A 80 13.74 -17.51 4.31
C ALA A 80 13.27 -18.89 3.86
N PHE A 81 12.86 -19.03 2.60
CA PHE A 81 12.44 -20.32 2.05
C PHE A 81 13.60 -21.31 1.97
N ASN A 82 14.78 -20.85 1.52
CA ASN A 82 15.95 -21.72 1.40
C ASN A 82 16.46 -22.25 2.76
N SER A 83 16.39 -21.43 3.82
CA SER A 83 16.82 -21.83 5.16
C SER A 83 15.91 -22.88 5.81
N LEU A 84 14.60 -22.84 5.50
CA LEU A 84 13.63 -23.78 6.04
C LEU A 84 13.63 -25.11 5.28
N LYS A 85 13.87 -25.08 3.98
CA LYS A 85 13.98 -26.27 3.15
C LYS A 85 15.02 -26.04 2.04
N PRO A 86 16.29 -26.32 2.33
CA PRO A 86 17.38 -26.15 1.37
C PRO A 86 17.14 -26.93 0.07
N ASP A 87 17.62 -26.39 -1.03
CA ASP A 87 17.59 -27.00 -2.38
C ASP A 87 16.21 -27.47 -2.85
N SER A 88 15.16 -26.80 -2.39
CA SER A 88 13.79 -27.14 -2.76
C SER A 88 13.16 -26.15 -3.73
N VAL A 89 12.13 -26.60 -4.43
CA VAL A 89 11.31 -25.74 -5.32
C VAL A 89 10.65 -24.56 -4.59
N TYR A 90 10.52 -24.65 -3.26
CA TYR A 90 9.94 -23.55 -2.44
C TYR A 90 10.80 -22.30 -2.44
N THR A 91 12.11 -22.39 -2.66
CA THR A 91 12.98 -21.23 -2.83
C THR A 91 12.53 -20.38 -4.04
N GLY A 92 11.92 -21.02 -5.05
CA GLY A 92 11.31 -20.35 -6.20
C GLY A 92 10.21 -19.37 -5.81
N ILE A 93 9.45 -19.64 -4.73
CA ILE A 93 8.42 -18.71 -4.22
C ILE A 93 9.06 -17.40 -3.76
N GLY A 94 10.21 -17.49 -3.07
CA GLY A 94 10.97 -16.30 -2.67
C GLY A 94 11.43 -15.45 -3.86
N TYR A 95 11.95 -16.11 -4.92
CA TYR A 95 12.33 -15.41 -6.17
C TYR A 95 11.13 -14.78 -6.87
N MET A 96 10.00 -15.50 -6.96
CA MET A 96 8.76 -14.96 -7.54
C MET A 96 8.27 -13.71 -6.78
N GLY A 97 8.32 -13.75 -5.45
CA GLY A 97 7.97 -12.60 -4.62
C GLY A 97 8.86 -11.38 -4.89
N VAL A 98 10.17 -11.57 -4.95
CA VAL A 98 11.11 -10.50 -5.27
C VAL A 98 10.88 -9.95 -6.69
N LEU A 99 10.65 -10.83 -7.67
CA LEU A 99 10.32 -10.42 -9.04
C LEU A 99 9.01 -9.62 -9.09
N ALA A 100 7.97 -10.07 -8.38
CA ALA A 100 6.71 -9.34 -8.30
C ALA A 100 6.90 -7.93 -7.70
N GLY A 101 7.66 -7.81 -6.61
CA GLY A 101 8.02 -6.52 -6.01
C GLY A 101 8.77 -5.60 -6.98
N PHE A 102 9.71 -6.15 -7.75
CA PHE A 102 10.45 -5.40 -8.76
C PHE A 102 9.56 -4.89 -9.89
N LEU A 103 8.67 -5.75 -10.42
CA LEU A 103 7.71 -5.38 -11.46
C LEU A 103 6.72 -4.32 -10.95
N ILE A 104 6.24 -4.44 -9.71
CA ILE A 104 5.38 -3.42 -9.10
C ILE A 104 6.13 -2.10 -8.97
N LEU A 105 7.36 -2.10 -8.46
CA LEU A 105 8.15 -0.88 -8.28
C LEU A 105 8.36 -0.14 -9.60
N SER A 106 8.48 -0.84 -10.73
CA SER A 106 8.71 -0.24 -12.04
C SER A 106 7.60 0.73 -12.47
N PHE A 107 6.33 0.38 -12.24
CA PHE A 107 5.21 1.29 -12.54
C PHE A 107 4.84 2.17 -11.33
N TYR A 108 4.97 1.65 -10.13
CA TYR A 108 4.61 2.37 -8.90
C TYR A 108 5.49 3.61 -8.70
N GLY A 109 6.78 3.52 -9.05
CA GLY A 109 7.69 4.66 -9.04
C GLY A 109 7.27 5.78 -10.02
N VAL A 110 6.73 5.42 -11.18
CA VAL A 110 6.20 6.38 -12.15
C VAL A 110 4.97 7.10 -11.59
N VAL A 111 4.00 6.35 -11.04
CA VAL A 111 2.79 6.92 -10.42
C VAL A 111 3.15 7.77 -9.19
N GLY A 112 4.14 7.35 -8.39
CA GLY A 112 4.70 8.15 -7.31
C GLY A 112 5.29 9.48 -7.81
N GLY A 113 5.99 9.47 -8.94
CA GLY A 113 6.46 10.67 -9.62
C GLY A 113 5.31 11.60 -10.05
N TRP A 114 4.22 11.04 -10.58
CA TRP A 114 3.02 11.84 -10.89
C TRP A 114 2.44 12.54 -9.67
N THR A 115 2.43 11.87 -8.53
CA THR A 115 1.97 12.47 -7.28
C THR A 115 2.84 13.67 -6.89
N PHE A 116 4.16 13.56 -7.00
CA PHE A 116 5.08 14.68 -6.77
C PHE A 116 4.82 15.85 -7.74
N ALA A 117 4.62 15.56 -9.04
CA ALA A 117 4.27 16.56 -10.02
C ALA A 117 2.99 17.30 -9.67
N TYR A 118 1.96 16.56 -9.26
CA TYR A 118 0.67 17.14 -8.90
C TYR A 118 0.72 17.97 -7.62
N VAL A 119 1.57 17.64 -6.66
CA VAL A 119 1.83 18.53 -5.51
C VAL A 119 2.34 19.88 -6.00
N VAL A 120 3.35 19.91 -6.87
CA VAL A 120 3.89 21.16 -7.42
C VAL A 120 2.85 21.89 -8.26
N LYS A 121 2.12 21.19 -9.15
CA LYS A 121 1.07 21.77 -10.00
C LYS A 121 -0.10 22.34 -9.18
N SER A 122 -0.42 21.73 -8.03
CA SER A 122 -1.42 22.26 -7.11
C SER A 122 -0.93 23.54 -6.41
N MET A 123 0.32 23.56 -5.96
CA MET A 123 0.92 24.75 -5.34
C MET A 123 1.03 25.94 -6.32
N THR A 124 1.27 25.67 -7.59
CA THR A 124 1.33 26.70 -8.65
C THR A 124 -0.06 27.12 -9.17
N GLY A 125 -1.14 26.48 -8.69
CA GLY A 125 -2.51 26.79 -9.12
C GLY A 125 -2.91 26.16 -10.46
N SER A 126 -2.02 25.43 -11.12
CA SER A 126 -2.25 24.88 -12.47
C SER A 126 -3.39 23.85 -12.57
N VAL A 127 -3.80 23.27 -11.44
CA VAL A 127 -4.88 22.25 -11.36
C VAL A 127 -6.15 22.77 -10.69
N LEU A 128 -6.20 24.06 -10.30
CA LEU A 128 -7.32 24.62 -9.52
C LEU A 128 -8.44 25.20 -10.39
N SER A 129 -8.26 25.29 -11.71
CA SER A 129 -9.15 26.04 -12.60
C SER A 129 -9.70 25.23 -13.78
N PHE A 130 -9.85 23.90 -13.64
CA PHE A 130 -10.48 23.12 -14.69
C PHE A 130 -11.99 23.41 -14.74
N ALA A 131 -12.48 23.83 -15.89
CA ALA A 131 -13.90 24.08 -16.12
C ALA A 131 -14.71 22.79 -16.38
N SER A 132 -14.00 21.67 -16.68
CA SER A 132 -14.65 20.39 -16.96
C SER A 132 -13.73 19.19 -16.67
N PRO A 133 -14.31 17.99 -16.43
CA PRO A 133 -13.53 16.75 -16.32
C PRO A 133 -12.69 16.44 -17.56
N LYS A 134 -13.16 16.88 -18.75
CA LYS A 134 -12.42 16.71 -20.01
C LYS A 134 -11.11 17.49 -20.03
N GLU A 135 -11.10 18.73 -19.52
CA GLU A 135 -9.88 19.54 -19.41
C GLU A 135 -8.87 18.91 -18.46
N ALA A 136 -9.33 18.42 -17.31
CA ALA A 136 -8.49 17.68 -16.39
C ALA A 136 -7.86 16.44 -17.05
N GLY A 137 -8.63 15.69 -17.83
CA GLY A 137 -8.14 14.54 -18.58
C GLY A 137 -7.12 14.90 -19.65
N VAL A 138 -7.32 15.99 -20.40
CA VAL A 138 -6.36 16.50 -21.40
C VAL A 138 -5.09 16.97 -20.71
N PHE A 139 -5.20 17.70 -19.60
CA PHE A 139 -4.04 18.15 -18.82
C PHE A 139 -3.19 16.98 -18.32
N PHE A 140 -3.84 15.96 -17.78
CA PHE A 140 -3.15 14.74 -17.35
C PHE A 140 -2.53 14.00 -18.53
N GLY A 141 -3.24 13.84 -19.64
CA GLY A 141 -2.74 13.21 -20.87
C GLY A 141 -1.48 13.91 -21.42
N ASN A 142 -1.47 15.24 -21.46
CA ASN A 142 -0.31 16.02 -21.89
C ASN A 142 0.88 15.82 -20.93
N PHE A 143 0.64 15.79 -19.63
CA PHE A 143 1.67 15.56 -18.63
C PHE A 143 2.33 14.18 -18.77
N ILE A 144 1.54 13.10 -18.84
CA ILE A 144 2.10 11.74 -18.96
C ILE A 144 2.78 11.48 -20.30
N SER A 145 2.40 12.25 -21.36
CA SER A 145 3.04 12.20 -22.68
C SER A 145 4.34 13.00 -22.73
N SER A 146 4.57 13.89 -21.77
CA SER A 146 5.82 14.65 -21.65
C SER A 146 6.90 13.80 -20.99
N THR A 147 7.64 13.04 -21.80
CA THR A 147 8.68 12.11 -21.31
C THR A 147 9.69 12.77 -20.37
N GLY A 148 10.15 13.98 -20.68
CA GLY A 148 11.14 14.71 -19.86
C GLY A 148 10.61 15.07 -18.48
N GLU A 149 9.38 15.61 -18.41
CA GLU A 149 8.73 15.97 -17.16
C GLU A 149 8.40 14.74 -16.29
N ALA A 150 7.85 13.71 -16.91
CA ALA A 150 7.50 12.46 -16.23
C ALA A 150 8.75 11.77 -15.65
N LEU A 151 9.86 11.70 -16.40
CA LEU A 151 11.13 11.14 -15.93
C LEU A 151 11.76 11.97 -14.81
N PHE A 152 11.68 13.29 -14.87
CA PHE A 152 12.20 14.17 -13.82
C PHE A 152 11.51 13.88 -12.47
N TYR A 153 10.18 13.87 -12.44
CA TYR A 153 9.44 13.60 -11.21
C TYR A 153 9.57 12.16 -10.74
N HIS A 154 9.67 11.18 -11.66
CA HIS A 154 10.00 9.80 -11.31
C HIS A 154 11.38 9.71 -10.62
N ALA A 155 12.41 10.33 -11.18
CA ALA A 155 13.74 10.35 -10.60
C ALA A 155 13.75 11.03 -9.21
N LEU A 156 13.00 12.13 -9.05
CA LEU A 156 12.86 12.82 -7.78
C LEU A 156 12.21 11.90 -6.71
N PHE A 157 11.10 11.25 -7.07
CA PHE A 157 10.43 10.29 -6.18
C PHE A 157 11.36 9.14 -5.77
N MET A 158 12.04 8.52 -6.75
CA MET A 158 12.99 7.44 -6.50
C MET A 158 14.17 7.91 -5.65
N GLY A 159 14.67 9.12 -5.86
CA GLY A 159 15.73 9.72 -5.04
C GLY A 159 15.32 9.85 -3.58
N VAL A 160 14.09 10.27 -3.30
CA VAL A 160 13.54 10.32 -1.92
C VAL A 160 13.44 8.94 -1.32
N CYS A 161 12.88 7.96 -2.06
CA CYS A 161 12.76 6.58 -1.60
C CYS A 161 14.14 5.97 -1.27
N ILE A 162 15.12 6.12 -2.17
CA ILE A 162 16.49 5.65 -1.96
C ILE A 162 17.11 6.30 -0.71
N SER A 163 16.92 7.61 -0.55
CA SER A 163 17.45 8.36 0.61
C SER A 163 16.90 7.85 1.94
N ILE A 164 15.62 7.46 1.99
CA ILE A 164 14.98 6.88 3.17
C ILE A 164 15.54 5.48 3.44
N VAL A 165 15.60 4.62 2.40
CA VAL A 165 16.07 3.24 2.53
C VAL A 165 17.54 3.17 2.94
N LEU A 166 18.40 4.04 2.42
CA LEU A 166 19.83 4.11 2.77
C LEU A 166 20.07 4.45 4.26
N ARG A 167 19.11 5.11 4.92
CA ARG A 167 19.19 5.39 6.37
C ARG A 167 18.84 4.17 7.23
N GLY A 168 18.46 3.04 6.60
CA GLY A 168 18.12 1.80 7.28
C GLY A 168 16.70 1.80 7.87
N ILE A 169 16.43 0.80 8.69
CA ILE A 169 15.08 0.54 9.21
C ILE A 169 14.68 1.59 10.24
N HIS A 170 15.41 1.68 11.34
CA HIS A 170 15.06 2.56 12.46
C HIS A 170 15.22 4.05 12.12
N GLY A 171 16.34 4.46 11.53
CA GLY A 171 16.61 5.87 11.21
C GLY A 171 15.97 6.37 9.91
N GLY A 172 15.51 5.48 9.06
CA GLY A 172 14.91 5.77 7.74
C GLY A 172 13.44 5.42 7.68
N ILE A 173 13.13 4.16 7.49
CA ILE A 173 11.76 3.70 7.20
C ILE A 173 10.82 3.98 8.39
N GLU A 174 11.20 3.55 9.60
CA GLU A 174 10.38 3.74 10.81
C GLU A 174 10.11 5.23 11.04
N ARG A 175 11.16 6.06 11.06
CA ARG A 175 11.03 7.49 11.27
C ARG A 175 10.19 8.20 10.18
N ALA A 176 10.30 7.79 8.93
CA ALA A 176 9.47 8.32 7.85
C ALA A 176 7.99 7.96 8.09
N CYS A 177 7.70 6.70 8.45
CA CYS A 177 6.34 6.26 8.73
C CYS A 177 5.74 6.93 9.97
N ASP A 178 6.51 7.15 11.02
CA ASP A 178 6.06 7.85 12.24
C ASP A 178 5.55 9.27 11.96
N ILE A 179 6.05 9.91 10.91
CA ILE A 179 5.63 11.25 10.50
C ILE A 179 4.55 11.19 9.43
N LEU A 180 4.78 10.39 8.38
CA LEU A 180 3.91 10.40 7.20
C LEU A 180 2.56 9.74 7.46
N MET A 181 2.49 8.69 8.30
CA MET A 181 1.23 7.99 8.56
C MET A 181 0.21 8.86 9.32
N PRO A 182 0.55 9.50 10.46
CA PRO A 182 -0.38 10.42 11.11
C PRO A 182 -0.76 11.61 10.23
N THR A 183 0.18 12.12 9.42
CA THR A 183 -0.08 13.23 8.49
C THR A 183 -1.09 12.81 7.42
N LEU A 184 -0.95 11.61 6.85
CA LEU A 184 -1.91 11.06 5.89
C LEU A 184 -3.31 10.93 6.49
N VAL A 185 -3.41 10.35 7.70
CA VAL A 185 -4.70 10.22 8.40
C VAL A 185 -5.36 11.57 8.61
N LEU A 186 -4.59 12.57 9.08
CA LEU A 186 -5.09 13.93 9.30
C LEU A 186 -5.65 14.52 8.00
N PHE A 187 -4.89 14.44 6.88
CA PHE A 187 -5.37 14.96 5.60
C PHE A 187 -6.61 14.22 5.09
N LEU A 188 -6.66 12.91 5.23
CA LEU A 188 -7.84 12.13 4.82
C LEU A 188 -9.08 12.52 5.63
N LEU A 189 -8.95 12.74 6.94
CA LEU A 189 -10.07 13.19 7.77
C LEU A 189 -10.54 14.59 7.37
N LEU A 190 -9.63 15.53 7.12
CA LEU A 190 -9.98 16.87 6.66
C LEU A 190 -10.68 16.85 5.29
N LEU A 191 -10.15 16.04 4.36
CA LEU A 191 -10.73 15.87 3.02
C LEU A 191 -12.10 15.19 3.10
N MET A 192 -12.27 14.16 3.95
CA MET A 192 -13.56 13.50 4.16
C MET A 192 -14.62 14.49 4.67
N VAL A 193 -14.29 15.31 5.68
CA VAL A 193 -15.20 16.33 6.16
C VAL A 193 -15.58 17.29 5.03
N ARG A 194 -14.61 17.73 4.23
CA ARG A 194 -14.86 18.62 3.08
C ARG A 194 -15.73 17.95 2.02
N SER A 195 -15.45 16.68 1.67
CA SER A 195 -16.21 15.93 0.68
C SER A 195 -17.67 15.78 1.06
N LEU A 196 -17.93 15.42 2.33
CA LEU A 196 -19.29 15.28 2.87
C LEU A 196 -20.09 16.59 2.92
N THR A 197 -19.45 17.75 2.79
CA THR A 197 -20.10 19.08 2.73
C THR A 197 -20.35 19.57 1.31
N LEU A 198 -20.07 18.76 0.28
CA LEU A 198 -20.35 19.11 -1.11
C LEU A 198 -21.80 18.84 -1.46
N ASP A 199 -22.32 19.61 -2.42
CA ASP A 199 -23.63 19.35 -2.97
C ASP A 199 -23.66 18.01 -3.72
N GLY A 200 -24.64 17.16 -3.43
CA GLY A 200 -24.73 15.81 -4.01
C GLY A 200 -23.94 14.73 -3.26
N ALA A 201 -23.21 15.06 -2.21
CA ALA A 201 -22.39 14.12 -1.46
C ALA A 201 -23.14 12.83 -1.03
N MET A 202 -24.42 12.95 -0.69
CA MET A 202 -25.22 11.80 -0.24
C MET A 202 -25.45 10.76 -1.34
N GLU A 203 -25.46 11.14 -2.62
CA GLU A 203 -25.55 10.20 -3.73
C GLU A 203 -24.30 9.32 -3.80
N GLY A 204 -23.13 9.91 -3.65
CA GLY A 204 -21.87 9.21 -3.61
C GLY A 204 -21.73 8.32 -2.37
N VAL A 205 -22.13 8.81 -1.19
CA VAL A 205 -22.20 7.97 0.03
C VAL A 205 -23.10 6.77 -0.17
N THR A 206 -24.28 6.98 -0.77
CA THR A 206 -25.22 5.89 -1.04
C THR A 206 -24.60 4.87 -1.99
N PHE A 207 -23.99 5.30 -3.08
CA PHE A 207 -23.30 4.41 -4.02
C PHE A 207 -22.22 3.59 -3.31
N TYR A 208 -21.43 4.22 -2.44
CA TYR A 208 -20.31 3.61 -1.77
C TYR A 208 -20.71 2.64 -0.66
N LEU A 209 -21.79 2.93 0.08
CA LEU A 209 -22.20 2.14 1.25
C LEU A 209 -23.40 1.21 0.98
N SER A 210 -24.23 1.47 -0.06
CA SER A 210 -25.37 0.62 -0.37
C SER A 210 -24.97 -0.53 -1.29
N PRO A 211 -25.04 -1.79 -0.84
CA PRO A 211 -24.60 -2.92 -1.63
C PRO A 211 -25.65 -3.31 -2.69
N ASP A 212 -25.25 -3.26 -3.95
CA ASP A 212 -26.04 -3.80 -5.07
C ASP A 212 -25.38 -5.10 -5.57
N PHE A 213 -25.84 -6.23 -5.05
CA PHE A 213 -25.29 -7.53 -5.42
C PHE A 213 -25.64 -7.98 -6.84
N SER A 214 -26.54 -7.31 -7.55
CA SER A 214 -26.88 -7.64 -8.94
C SER A 214 -25.70 -7.47 -9.90
N LYS A 215 -24.73 -6.62 -9.53
CA LYS A 215 -23.51 -6.34 -10.30
C LYS A 215 -22.35 -7.28 -10.01
N ILE A 216 -22.52 -8.18 -9.03
CA ILE A 216 -21.43 -9.08 -8.58
C ILE A 216 -21.40 -10.35 -9.43
N ASN A 217 -20.22 -10.70 -9.89
CA ASN A 217 -19.94 -11.94 -10.62
C ASN A 217 -18.59 -12.54 -10.15
N ALA A 218 -18.25 -13.72 -10.68
CA ALA A 218 -16.99 -14.40 -10.29
C ALA A 218 -15.75 -13.54 -10.56
N ASN A 219 -15.74 -12.74 -11.61
CA ASN A 219 -14.63 -11.84 -11.92
C ASN A 219 -14.50 -10.72 -10.87
N THR A 220 -15.62 -10.18 -10.38
CA THR A 220 -15.63 -9.20 -9.30
C THR A 220 -14.97 -9.73 -8.03
N VAL A 221 -15.23 -11.00 -7.68
CA VAL A 221 -14.60 -11.66 -6.53
C VAL A 221 -13.08 -11.80 -6.73
N LEU A 222 -12.64 -12.19 -7.94
CA LEU A 222 -11.21 -12.28 -8.27
C LEU A 222 -10.53 -10.91 -8.21
N ILE A 223 -11.18 -9.86 -8.69
CA ILE A 223 -10.67 -8.49 -8.62
C ILE A 223 -10.56 -8.05 -7.15
N ALA A 224 -11.57 -8.34 -6.33
CA ALA A 224 -11.55 -8.01 -4.90
C ALA A 224 -10.43 -8.75 -4.15
N LEU A 225 -10.21 -10.03 -4.46
CA LEU A 225 -9.11 -10.81 -3.93
C LEU A 225 -7.76 -10.22 -4.36
N GLY A 226 -7.60 -9.91 -5.65
CA GLY A 226 -6.39 -9.26 -6.17
C GLY A 226 -6.13 -7.90 -5.52
N GLN A 227 -7.18 -7.11 -5.26
CA GLN A 227 -7.08 -5.84 -4.56
C GLN A 227 -6.67 -6.03 -3.09
N ALA A 228 -7.20 -7.06 -2.40
CA ALA A 228 -6.82 -7.37 -1.03
C ALA A 228 -5.33 -7.77 -0.92
N PHE A 229 -4.83 -8.59 -1.84
CA PHE A 229 -3.39 -8.95 -1.88
C PHE A 229 -2.51 -7.73 -2.17
N PHE A 230 -2.92 -6.90 -3.10
CA PHE A 230 -2.18 -5.70 -3.47
C PHE A 230 -2.14 -4.67 -2.34
N SER A 231 -3.29 -4.38 -1.70
CA SER A 231 -3.41 -3.46 -0.58
C SER A 231 -2.55 -3.92 0.60
N LEU A 232 -2.67 -5.17 1.01
CA LEU A 232 -1.91 -5.73 2.12
C LEU A 232 -0.43 -6.07 1.79
N SER A 233 0.05 -5.77 0.59
CA SER A 233 1.41 -6.07 0.11
C SER A 233 1.81 -7.54 0.25
N LEU A 234 0.86 -8.47 -0.01
CA LEU A 234 1.06 -9.91 0.11
C LEU A 234 1.61 -10.54 -1.18
N GLY A 235 2.32 -11.65 -1.04
CA GLY A 235 2.87 -12.42 -2.17
C GLY A 235 4.11 -11.84 -2.82
N MET A 236 4.55 -10.64 -2.41
CA MET A 236 5.74 -9.98 -2.96
C MET A 236 6.94 -9.97 -1.99
N GLY A 237 6.86 -10.71 -0.90
CA GLY A 237 7.93 -10.83 0.08
C GLY A 237 8.14 -9.61 0.99
N CYS A 238 7.33 -8.56 0.86
CA CYS A 238 7.40 -7.38 1.69
C CYS A 238 7.16 -7.74 3.16
N MET A 239 6.08 -8.43 3.48
CA MET A 239 5.73 -8.79 4.86
C MET A 239 6.70 -9.80 5.45
N ILE A 240 7.30 -10.69 4.65
CA ILE A 240 8.44 -11.54 5.07
C ILE A 240 9.62 -10.67 5.48
N THR A 241 9.95 -9.68 4.66
CA THR A 241 11.06 -8.75 4.95
C THR A 241 10.81 -7.94 6.22
N TYR A 242 9.62 -7.34 6.37
CA TYR A 242 9.25 -6.61 7.59
C TYR A 242 9.26 -7.51 8.83
N GLY A 243 8.73 -8.72 8.71
CA GLY A 243 8.74 -9.75 9.74
C GLY A 243 10.15 -10.15 10.16
N SER A 244 11.13 -10.12 9.24
CA SER A 244 12.51 -10.51 9.53
C SER A 244 13.26 -9.59 10.52
N TYR A 245 12.72 -8.41 10.78
CA TYR A 245 13.23 -7.44 11.74
C TYR A 245 12.43 -7.40 13.06
N LEU A 246 11.47 -8.33 13.23
CA LEU A 246 10.70 -8.46 14.47
C LEU A 246 11.46 -9.26 15.53
N SER A 247 11.35 -8.82 16.78
CA SER A 247 11.83 -9.60 17.93
C SER A 247 10.87 -10.77 18.22
N GLU A 248 11.41 -11.81 18.87
CA GLU A 248 10.57 -12.97 19.28
C GLU A 248 9.53 -12.62 20.35
N LYS A 249 9.70 -11.50 21.06
CA LYS A 249 8.80 -11.05 22.13
C LYS A 249 7.50 -10.44 21.60
N GLU A 250 7.46 -10.06 20.31
CA GLU A 250 6.30 -9.40 19.73
C GLU A 250 5.15 -10.37 19.49
N ASN A 251 3.94 -9.92 19.80
CA ASN A 251 2.72 -10.68 19.51
C ASN A 251 2.32 -10.50 18.04
N LEU A 252 2.71 -11.47 17.19
CA LEU A 252 2.44 -11.41 15.75
C LEU A 252 0.97 -11.30 15.40
N THR A 253 0.11 -12.08 16.05
CA THR A 253 -1.32 -12.08 15.76
C THR A 253 -1.92 -10.70 16.00
N SER A 254 -1.63 -10.11 17.15
CA SER A 254 -2.10 -8.76 17.47
C SER A 254 -1.54 -7.72 16.49
N SER A 255 -0.25 -7.79 16.17
CA SER A 255 0.36 -6.84 15.23
C SER A 255 -0.21 -6.98 13.82
N THR A 256 -0.43 -8.22 13.34
CA THR A 256 -1.10 -8.48 12.05
C THR A 256 -2.50 -7.87 12.02
N VAL A 257 -3.30 -8.09 13.05
CA VAL A 257 -4.66 -7.54 13.13
C VAL A 257 -4.65 -6.02 13.09
N TYR A 258 -3.74 -5.37 13.81
CA TYR A 258 -3.61 -3.90 13.74
C TYR A 258 -3.25 -3.42 12.34
N VAL A 259 -2.26 -4.04 11.68
CA VAL A 259 -1.88 -3.65 10.31
C VAL A 259 -3.07 -3.79 9.35
N VAL A 260 -3.78 -4.91 9.41
CA VAL A 260 -4.96 -5.17 8.55
C VAL A 260 -6.07 -4.16 8.81
N ILE A 261 -6.36 -3.87 10.10
CA ILE A 261 -7.40 -2.88 10.45
C ILE A 261 -7.00 -1.49 9.96
N PHE A 262 -5.76 -1.06 10.18
CA PHE A 262 -5.30 0.26 9.71
C PHE A 262 -5.37 0.38 8.20
N ASP A 263 -4.89 -0.61 7.45
CA ASP A 263 -4.99 -0.64 5.99
C ASP A 263 -6.44 -0.51 5.52
N THR A 264 -7.32 -1.35 6.09
CA THR A 264 -8.73 -1.36 5.74
C THR A 264 -9.43 -0.04 6.06
N LEU A 265 -9.19 0.52 7.25
CA LEU A 265 -9.78 1.80 7.65
C LEU A 265 -9.35 2.93 6.70
N ILE A 266 -8.09 2.97 6.30
CA ILE A 266 -7.61 3.98 5.35
C ILE A 266 -8.27 3.78 3.97
N ALA A 267 -8.37 2.56 3.46
CA ALA A 267 -9.07 2.30 2.20
C ALA A 267 -10.54 2.78 2.26
N LEU A 268 -11.24 2.49 3.36
CA LEU A 268 -12.62 2.93 3.57
C LEU A 268 -12.73 4.46 3.70
N LEU A 269 -11.80 5.10 4.42
CA LEU A 269 -11.76 6.56 4.52
C LEU A 269 -11.54 7.21 3.16
N VAL A 270 -10.64 6.68 2.34
CA VAL A 270 -10.42 7.20 0.99
C VAL A 270 -11.67 7.08 0.13
N GLY A 271 -12.43 5.99 0.23
CA GLY A 271 -13.73 5.87 -0.42
C GLY A 271 -14.68 7.00 0.02
N MET A 272 -14.72 7.32 1.32
CA MET A 272 -15.52 8.44 1.86
C MET A 272 -14.99 9.83 1.49
N VAL A 273 -13.79 9.92 0.95
CA VAL A 273 -13.23 11.16 0.38
C VAL A 273 -13.60 11.33 -1.09
N ILE A 274 -13.59 10.22 -1.84
CA ILE A 274 -13.64 10.25 -3.33
C ILE A 274 -15.08 10.20 -3.85
N PHE A 275 -15.96 9.39 -3.22
CA PHE A 275 -17.30 9.17 -3.76
C PHE A 275 -18.31 10.27 -3.42
N PRO A 276 -18.30 10.88 -2.24
CA PRO A 276 -19.15 12.05 -1.99
C PRO A 276 -18.72 13.23 -2.83
#